data_95e0f5c7d5082bc13e41c842145c1275
#
_entry.id   95e0f5c7d5082bc13e41c842145c1275
#
_cell.length_a   1.000
_cell.length_b   1.000
_cell.length_c   1.000
_cell.angle_alpha   90.00
_cell.angle_beta   90.00
_cell.angle_gamma   90.00
#
_symmetry.space_group_name_H-M   'P 1'
#
loop_
_entity.id
_entity.type
_entity.pdbx_description
1 polymer ?
#
loop_
_entity_poly.entity_id
_entity_poly.type
_entity_poly.pdbx_seq_one_letter_code
_entity_poly.pdbx_strand_id
1 'polypeptide(L)'
;MKSTLLLIVFVIILNANEYKINLVKVTPNIQCHIGKFDPPSKSNKADVSNICYVDIGETLVVIEPGATYNFAKEFVELIENKTNKKVSAVIATNYHDDRIYGASYYRSKGIDFIGHKSMINDIKSNKEKYKRLPTELSKKVFRNTKLVYPNILVKNGYIIKGSKLNIKILKFSKVSDSPSDIIIYVPKDKFIFVGNIISTNRMIRYHHDSNIEGWIKTLKEISNMNLDYIVPGHGKDFSTNSYIDMIKYFNKLKQVKNLYENDVEMEDINIDFSEFKNRTHYKDLVNRNINEYYNQLEWQE
;
A
#
# COMPACT_ATOMS: atom_id res chain seq x y z
N MET A 1 -36.06 -20.42 -54.88
CA MET A 1 -35.76 -19.61 -53.71
C MET A 1 -34.60 -20.23 -52.95
N LYS A 2 -33.40 -19.64 -53.04
CA LYS A 2 -32.23 -20.11 -52.28
C LYS A 2 -32.19 -19.36 -50.95
N SER A 3 -32.42 -20.08 -49.86
CA SER A 3 -32.32 -19.53 -48.50
C SER A 3 -30.85 -19.46 -48.11
N THR A 4 -30.30 -18.26 -47.98
CA THR A 4 -28.93 -18.05 -47.49
C THR A 4 -28.96 -18.01 -45.96
N LEU A 5 -28.42 -19.07 -45.35
CA LEU A 5 -28.27 -19.19 -43.89
C LEU A 5 -27.11 -18.27 -43.44
N LEU A 6 -27.44 -17.18 -42.76
CA LEU A 6 -26.45 -16.24 -42.19
C LEU A 6 -25.90 -16.85 -40.88
N LEU A 7 -24.68 -17.38 -40.94
CA LEU A 7 -23.99 -17.90 -39.75
C LEU A 7 -23.42 -16.72 -38.93
N ILE A 8 -24.07 -16.32 -37.84
CA ILE A 8 -23.53 -15.32 -36.89
C ILE A 8 -22.50 -16.02 -36.01
N VAL A 9 -21.23 -15.82 -36.32
CA VAL A 9 -20.13 -16.28 -35.47
C VAL A 9 -20.00 -15.30 -34.27
N PHE A 10 -20.46 -15.73 -33.12
CA PHE A 10 -20.15 -15.03 -31.84
C PHE A 10 -18.68 -15.29 -31.50
N VAL A 11 -17.82 -14.34 -31.77
CA VAL A 11 -16.44 -14.35 -31.26
C VAL A 11 -16.49 -14.00 -29.77
N ILE A 12 -16.46 -15.02 -28.92
CA ILE A 12 -16.25 -14.83 -27.47
C ILE A 12 -14.78 -14.47 -27.31
N ILE A 13 -14.48 -13.18 -27.18
CA ILE A 13 -13.16 -12.71 -26.77
C ILE A 13 -13.02 -13.04 -25.29
N LEU A 14 -12.44 -14.21 -25.00
CA LEU A 14 -11.96 -14.53 -23.66
C LEU A 14 -10.81 -13.56 -23.35
N ASN A 15 -11.11 -12.47 -22.67
CA ASN A 15 -10.09 -11.64 -22.08
C ASN A 15 -9.37 -12.47 -21.01
N ALA A 16 -8.22 -13.04 -21.35
CA ALA A 16 -7.36 -13.66 -20.35
C ALA A 16 -6.95 -12.58 -19.34
N ASN A 17 -7.15 -12.87 -18.05
CA ASN A 17 -6.74 -11.97 -16.98
C ASN A 17 -5.25 -11.63 -17.11
N GLU A 18 -4.94 -10.35 -16.99
CA GLU A 18 -3.56 -9.85 -17.08
C GLU A 18 -2.78 -10.13 -15.80
N TYR A 19 -3.49 -10.23 -14.65
CA TYR A 19 -2.91 -10.42 -13.32
C TYR A 19 -3.27 -11.79 -12.75
N LYS A 20 -2.30 -12.37 -12.03
CA LYS A 20 -2.54 -13.62 -11.27
C LYS A 20 -2.90 -13.25 -9.83
N ILE A 21 -4.15 -12.90 -9.57
CA ILE A 21 -4.65 -12.52 -8.26
C ILE A 21 -5.01 -13.76 -7.45
N ASN A 22 -4.30 -13.99 -6.34
CA ASN A 22 -4.54 -15.07 -5.42
C ASN A 22 -4.97 -14.52 -4.07
N LEU A 23 -6.16 -14.87 -3.60
CA LEU A 23 -6.70 -14.40 -2.33
C LEU A 23 -6.34 -15.34 -1.20
N VAL A 24 -5.64 -14.83 -0.21
CA VAL A 24 -5.34 -15.49 1.07
C VAL A 24 -6.40 -15.07 2.08
N LYS A 25 -7.05 -16.04 2.71
CA LYS A 25 -8.02 -15.77 3.77
C LYS A 25 -7.26 -15.41 5.06
N VAL A 26 -7.51 -14.21 5.57
CA VAL A 26 -6.94 -13.72 6.84
C VAL A 26 -7.93 -13.93 7.98
N THR A 27 -9.17 -13.47 7.81
CA THR A 27 -10.28 -13.71 8.74
C THR A 27 -11.51 -14.23 7.97
N PRO A 28 -12.60 -14.63 8.64
CA PRO A 28 -13.85 -14.96 7.94
C PRO A 28 -14.39 -13.82 7.05
N ASN A 29 -14.04 -12.56 7.36
CA ASN A 29 -14.56 -11.37 6.69
C ASN A 29 -13.53 -10.68 5.79
N ILE A 30 -12.23 -11.10 5.83
CA ILE A 30 -11.13 -10.40 5.19
C ILE A 30 -10.26 -11.37 4.40
N GLN A 31 -10.05 -11.06 3.12
CA GLN A 31 -9.07 -11.77 2.29
C GLN A 31 -8.15 -10.75 1.61
N CYS A 32 -6.89 -11.14 1.41
CA CYS A 32 -5.86 -10.29 0.86
C CYS A 32 -5.17 -10.96 -0.33
N HIS A 33 -4.86 -10.17 -1.35
CA HIS A 33 -3.86 -10.50 -2.37
C HIS A 33 -2.50 -10.01 -1.89
N ILE A 34 -1.47 -10.83 -2.07
CA ILE A 34 -0.10 -10.52 -1.68
C ILE A 34 0.68 -10.14 -2.92
N GLY A 35 1.14 -8.89 -2.95
CA GLY A 35 1.95 -8.37 -4.03
C GLY A 35 3.34 -9.02 -4.11
N LYS A 36 4.03 -8.81 -5.22
CA LYS A 36 5.41 -9.25 -5.43
C LYS A 36 6.36 -8.44 -4.57
N PHE A 37 7.49 -9.05 -4.18
CA PHE A 37 8.47 -8.39 -3.30
C PHE A 37 9.48 -7.53 -4.07
N ASP A 38 9.51 -7.66 -5.39
CA ASP A 38 10.37 -6.87 -6.27
C ASP A 38 9.82 -5.46 -6.51
N PRO A 39 10.66 -4.50 -6.93
CA PRO A 39 10.19 -3.20 -7.39
C PRO A 39 9.21 -3.31 -8.55
N PRO A 40 8.36 -2.31 -8.78
CA PRO A 40 7.53 -2.24 -9.97
C PRO A 40 8.35 -2.44 -11.24
N SER A 41 7.83 -3.28 -12.15
CA SER A 41 8.51 -3.64 -13.42
C SER A 41 7.49 -4.07 -14.47
N LYS A 42 7.95 -4.21 -15.72
CA LYS A 42 7.12 -4.77 -16.81
C LYS A 42 6.69 -6.21 -16.52
N SER A 43 7.53 -7.00 -15.86
CA SER A 43 7.26 -8.42 -15.57
C SER A 43 6.21 -8.62 -14.48
N ASN A 44 6.28 -7.84 -13.38
CA ASN A 44 5.28 -7.89 -12.32
C ASN A 44 4.12 -6.90 -12.50
N LYS A 45 4.17 -6.06 -13.55
CA LYS A 45 3.10 -5.10 -13.91
C LYS A 45 2.72 -4.17 -12.75
N ALA A 46 3.68 -3.87 -11.88
CA ALA A 46 3.53 -3.13 -10.62
C ALA A 46 2.57 -3.79 -9.60
N ASP A 47 2.32 -5.08 -9.70
CA ASP A 47 1.63 -5.87 -8.67
C ASP A 47 2.58 -6.13 -7.50
N VAL A 48 2.81 -5.12 -6.66
CA VAL A 48 3.84 -5.13 -5.60
C VAL A 48 3.29 -4.80 -4.21
N SER A 49 2.08 -4.25 -4.11
CA SER A 49 1.42 -3.92 -2.84
C SER A 49 0.44 -4.99 -2.42
N ASN A 50 0.31 -5.22 -1.13
CA ASN A 50 -0.78 -6.03 -0.59
C ASN A 50 -2.10 -5.28 -0.72
N ILE A 51 -3.15 -5.99 -1.08
CA ILE A 51 -4.49 -5.44 -1.30
C ILE A 51 -5.49 -6.36 -0.65
N CYS A 52 -6.36 -5.81 0.20
CA CYS A 52 -7.37 -6.61 0.89
C CYS A 52 -8.78 -6.14 0.55
N TYR A 53 -9.76 -7.01 0.77
CA TYR A 53 -11.15 -6.58 0.89
C TYR A 53 -11.72 -7.00 2.24
N VAL A 54 -12.66 -6.21 2.72
CA VAL A 54 -13.40 -6.41 3.96
C VAL A 54 -14.88 -6.53 3.64
N ASP A 55 -15.50 -7.64 4.01
CA ASP A 55 -16.95 -7.84 3.94
C ASP A 55 -17.62 -7.16 5.13
N ILE A 56 -18.22 -5.98 4.92
CA ILE A 56 -18.87 -5.21 6.00
C ILE A 56 -20.37 -5.55 6.18
N GLY A 57 -20.88 -6.48 5.40
CA GLY A 57 -22.30 -6.93 5.43
C GLY A 57 -22.92 -6.88 4.05
N GLU A 58 -23.55 -5.78 3.68
CA GLU A 58 -24.20 -5.60 2.37
C GLU A 58 -23.19 -5.39 1.23
N THR A 59 -22.04 -4.79 1.54
CA THR A 59 -21.04 -4.40 0.54
C THR A 59 -19.63 -4.81 0.97
N LEU A 60 -18.70 -4.63 0.04
CA LEU A 60 -17.27 -4.80 0.28
C LEU A 60 -16.59 -3.43 0.33
N VAL A 61 -15.57 -3.31 1.19
CA VAL A 61 -14.62 -2.20 1.18
C VAL A 61 -13.24 -2.74 0.82
N VAL A 62 -12.60 -2.15 -0.18
CA VAL A 62 -11.23 -2.51 -0.58
C VAL A 62 -10.22 -1.65 0.17
N ILE A 63 -9.13 -2.26 0.61
CA ILE A 63 -7.97 -1.59 1.19
C ILE A 63 -6.84 -1.69 0.17
N GLU A 64 -6.33 -0.56 -0.26
CA GLU A 64 -5.41 -0.26 -1.35
C GLU A 64 -6.01 -0.43 -2.76
N PRO A 65 -6.03 0.64 -3.54
CA PRO A 65 -6.51 0.62 -4.92
C PRO A 65 -5.68 -0.23 -5.89
N GLY A 66 -4.38 -0.44 -5.58
CA GLY A 66 -3.41 -1.04 -6.50
C GLY A 66 -2.77 -0.04 -7.46
N ALA A 67 -1.79 -0.51 -8.22
CA ALA A 67 -0.92 0.33 -9.05
C ALA A 67 -1.48 0.65 -10.45
N THR A 68 -2.55 0.01 -10.91
CA THR A 68 -3.09 0.24 -12.26
C THR A 68 -4.61 0.10 -12.30
N TYR A 69 -5.22 0.75 -13.31
CA TYR A 69 -6.64 0.59 -13.62
C TYR A 69 -7.01 -0.88 -13.89
N ASN A 70 -6.19 -1.57 -14.67
CA ASN A 70 -6.46 -2.97 -15.06
C ASN A 70 -6.40 -3.91 -13.87
N PHE A 71 -5.41 -3.73 -12.96
CA PHE A 71 -5.34 -4.52 -11.73
C PHE A 71 -6.59 -4.30 -10.88
N ALA A 72 -6.96 -3.04 -10.63
CA ALA A 72 -8.14 -2.71 -9.84
C ALA A 72 -9.42 -3.30 -10.43
N LYS A 73 -9.56 -3.25 -11.75
CA LYS A 73 -10.69 -3.87 -12.47
C LYS A 73 -10.76 -5.38 -12.22
N GLU A 74 -9.67 -6.10 -12.47
CA GLU A 74 -9.63 -7.56 -12.31
C GLU A 74 -9.84 -7.98 -10.84
N PHE A 75 -9.28 -7.20 -9.89
CA PHE A 75 -9.47 -7.44 -8.45
C PHE A 75 -10.94 -7.29 -8.06
N VAL A 76 -11.60 -6.20 -8.46
CA VAL A 76 -13.02 -5.95 -8.15
C VAL A 76 -13.91 -7.01 -8.80
N GLU A 77 -13.71 -7.33 -10.08
CA GLU A 77 -14.47 -8.38 -10.77
C GLU A 77 -14.32 -9.74 -10.06
N LEU A 78 -13.11 -10.10 -9.61
CA LEU A 78 -12.86 -11.34 -8.88
C LEU A 78 -13.62 -11.38 -7.54
N ILE A 79 -13.54 -10.32 -6.73
CA ILE A 79 -14.15 -10.34 -5.38
C ILE A 79 -15.66 -10.18 -5.42
N GLU A 80 -16.21 -9.40 -6.36
CA GLU A 80 -17.65 -9.29 -6.56
C GLU A 80 -18.26 -10.62 -7.02
N ASN A 81 -17.63 -11.29 -7.99
CA ASN A 81 -18.07 -12.61 -8.45
C ASN A 81 -17.98 -13.67 -7.35
N LYS A 82 -16.91 -13.62 -6.53
CA LYS A 82 -16.72 -14.58 -5.43
C LYS A 82 -17.73 -14.40 -4.30
N THR A 83 -18.13 -13.19 -3.99
CA THR A 83 -18.94 -12.85 -2.81
C THR A 83 -20.40 -12.56 -3.15
N ASN A 84 -20.71 -12.32 -4.42
CA ASN A 84 -21.99 -11.80 -4.90
C ASN A 84 -22.39 -10.46 -4.24
N LYS A 85 -21.38 -9.62 -3.89
CA LYS A 85 -21.54 -8.31 -3.27
C LYS A 85 -20.80 -7.24 -4.06
N LYS A 86 -21.29 -5.98 -3.99
CA LYS A 86 -20.67 -4.86 -4.65
C LYS A 86 -19.64 -4.18 -3.79
N VAL A 87 -18.58 -3.66 -4.42
CA VAL A 87 -17.62 -2.77 -3.76
C VAL A 87 -18.24 -1.39 -3.63
N SER A 88 -18.32 -0.87 -2.41
CA SER A 88 -18.86 0.47 -2.11
C SER A 88 -17.78 1.53 -1.97
N ALA A 89 -16.58 1.16 -1.53
CA ALA A 89 -15.48 2.08 -1.32
C ALA A 89 -14.12 1.41 -1.47
N VAL A 90 -13.11 2.21 -1.81
CA VAL A 90 -11.69 1.84 -1.73
C VAL A 90 -10.95 2.86 -0.87
N ILE A 91 -10.02 2.39 -0.04
CA ILE A 91 -9.21 3.21 0.87
C ILE A 91 -7.75 3.10 0.46
N ALA A 92 -7.05 4.21 0.25
CA ALA A 92 -5.59 4.21 0.17
C ALA A 92 -4.98 4.59 1.52
N THR A 93 -4.00 3.81 1.98
CA THR A 93 -3.33 4.08 3.25
C THR A 93 -2.36 5.24 3.19
N ASN A 94 -1.81 5.53 2.01
CA ASN A 94 -0.99 6.71 1.73
C ASN A 94 -1.02 7.10 0.25
N TYR A 95 -0.19 8.06 -0.16
CA TYR A 95 -0.19 8.66 -1.50
C TYR A 95 0.78 8.00 -2.51
N HIS A 96 1.43 6.88 -2.17
CA HIS A 96 2.43 6.26 -3.05
C HIS A 96 1.83 5.71 -4.34
N ASP A 97 2.61 5.78 -5.43
CA ASP A 97 2.17 5.48 -6.80
C ASP A 97 1.72 4.01 -6.99
N ASP A 98 2.36 3.06 -6.31
CA ASP A 98 2.01 1.64 -6.32
C ASP A 98 0.69 1.32 -5.59
N ARG A 99 0.05 2.33 -4.97
CA ARG A 99 -1.19 2.20 -4.21
C ARG A 99 -2.36 2.97 -4.81
N ILE A 100 -2.13 4.16 -5.35
CA ILE A 100 -3.24 5.07 -5.67
C ILE A 100 -3.70 5.06 -7.12
N TYR A 101 -2.88 4.64 -8.08
CA TYR A 101 -3.24 4.71 -9.50
C TYR A 101 -4.45 3.85 -9.87
N GLY A 102 -4.64 2.70 -9.20
CA GLY A 102 -5.82 1.86 -9.38
C GLY A 102 -7.12 2.56 -9.00
N ALA A 103 -7.06 3.61 -8.17
CA ALA A 103 -8.24 4.41 -7.82
C ALA A 103 -8.97 4.98 -9.04
N SER A 104 -8.28 5.14 -10.18
CA SER A 104 -8.90 5.56 -11.44
C SER A 104 -10.02 4.62 -11.92
N TYR A 105 -9.90 3.30 -11.67
CA TYR A 105 -10.97 2.35 -11.94
C TYR A 105 -12.18 2.59 -11.02
N TYR A 106 -11.96 2.63 -9.71
CA TYR A 106 -13.03 2.81 -8.72
C TYR A 106 -13.80 4.10 -8.99
N ARG A 107 -13.10 5.22 -9.22
CA ARG A 107 -13.72 6.50 -9.55
C ARG A 107 -14.50 6.47 -10.86
N SER A 108 -14.04 5.73 -11.88
CA SER A 108 -14.77 5.56 -13.15
C SER A 108 -16.08 4.78 -13.01
N LYS A 109 -16.24 4.02 -11.92
CA LYS A 109 -17.43 3.24 -11.57
C LYS A 109 -18.32 3.92 -10.52
N GLY A 110 -18.00 5.15 -10.11
CA GLY A 110 -18.73 5.85 -9.07
C GLY A 110 -18.48 5.32 -7.65
N ILE A 111 -17.48 4.44 -7.48
CA ILE A 111 -17.07 3.90 -6.17
C ILE A 111 -16.27 4.97 -5.42
N ASP A 112 -16.53 5.12 -4.13
CA ASP A 112 -15.85 6.11 -3.31
C ASP A 112 -14.37 5.77 -3.12
N PHE A 113 -13.52 6.79 -3.30
CA PHE A 113 -12.10 6.73 -3.01
C PHE A 113 -11.80 7.54 -1.75
N ILE A 114 -11.43 6.84 -0.69
CA ILE A 114 -11.16 7.37 0.65
C ILE A 114 -9.67 7.53 0.85
N GLY A 115 -9.24 8.68 1.35
CA GLY A 115 -7.86 8.94 1.73
C GLY A 115 -7.74 9.97 2.85
N HIS A 116 -6.57 10.05 3.50
CA HIS A 116 -6.34 11.05 4.52
C HIS A 116 -6.43 12.46 3.92
N LYS A 117 -6.89 13.43 4.72
CA LYS A 117 -7.08 14.83 4.27
C LYS A 117 -5.81 15.49 3.71
N SER A 118 -4.61 15.07 4.14
CA SER A 118 -3.34 15.60 3.60
C SER A 118 -2.97 15.03 2.23
N MET A 119 -3.54 13.90 1.83
CA MET A 119 -3.14 13.15 0.63
C MET A 119 -3.15 14.00 -0.65
N ILE A 120 -4.11 14.93 -0.78
CA ILE A 120 -4.18 15.81 -1.96
C ILE A 120 -2.94 16.71 -2.05
N ASN A 121 -2.50 17.27 -0.92
CA ASN A 121 -1.31 18.11 -0.88
C ASN A 121 -0.04 17.28 -1.11
N ASP A 122 0.04 16.09 -0.51
CA ASP A 122 1.18 15.18 -0.65
C ASP A 122 1.34 14.75 -2.12
N ILE A 123 0.24 14.42 -2.82
CA ILE A 123 0.23 14.12 -4.26
C ILE A 123 0.74 15.33 -5.07
N LYS A 124 0.26 16.55 -4.76
CA LYS A 124 0.64 17.76 -5.49
C LYS A 124 2.11 18.13 -5.29
N SER A 125 2.63 17.97 -4.08
CA SER A 125 4.03 18.25 -3.73
C SER A 125 5.01 17.24 -4.32
N ASN A 126 4.55 16.01 -4.59
CA ASN A 126 5.37 14.89 -5.06
C ASN A 126 5.08 14.50 -6.52
N LYS A 127 4.79 15.44 -7.40
CA LYS A 127 4.38 15.19 -8.81
C LYS A 127 5.36 14.32 -9.60
N GLU A 128 6.65 14.46 -9.38
CA GLU A 128 7.69 13.70 -10.09
C GLU A 128 7.61 12.19 -9.80
N LYS A 129 7.21 11.81 -8.57
CA LYS A 129 6.99 10.41 -8.19
C LYS A 129 6.00 9.69 -9.14
N TYR A 130 5.01 10.43 -9.64
CA TYR A 130 3.97 9.87 -10.51
C TYR A 130 4.37 9.72 -11.98
N LYS A 131 5.58 10.15 -12.35
CA LYS A 131 6.13 9.89 -13.70
C LYS A 131 6.75 8.50 -13.80
N ARG A 132 7.08 7.86 -12.68
CA ARG A 132 7.79 6.59 -12.66
C ARG A 132 7.00 5.45 -13.31
N LEU A 133 5.84 5.09 -12.78
CA LEU A 133 5.07 3.95 -13.30
C LEU A 133 4.67 4.08 -14.77
N PRO A 134 4.22 5.25 -15.27
CA PRO A 134 3.96 5.40 -16.70
C PRO A 134 5.15 5.14 -17.62
N THR A 135 6.40 5.36 -17.14
CA THR A 135 7.62 5.10 -17.90
C THR A 135 8.12 3.67 -17.77
N GLU A 136 7.97 3.07 -16.59
CA GLU A 136 8.44 1.71 -16.30
C GLU A 136 7.51 0.62 -16.86
N LEU A 137 6.21 0.88 -16.94
CA LEU A 137 5.22 -0.09 -17.37
C LEU A 137 4.93 0.03 -18.88
N SER A 138 4.45 -1.06 -19.47
CA SER A 138 3.99 -1.02 -20.87
C SER A 138 2.69 -0.20 -20.99
N LYS A 139 2.51 0.44 -22.16
CA LYS A 139 1.28 1.20 -22.49
C LYS A 139 0.00 0.35 -22.33
N LYS A 140 0.10 -0.97 -22.57
CA LYS A 140 -1.02 -1.89 -22.40
C LYS A 140 -1.40 -2.04 -20.92
N VAL A 141 -0.42 -2.27 -20.05
CA VAL A 141 -0.62 -2.43 -18.59
C VAL A 141 -1.14 -1.14 -17.96
N PHE A 142 -0.63 0.01 -18.41
CA PHE A 142 -0.99 1.33 -17.88
C PHE A 142 -2.23 1.96 -18.56
N ARG A 143 -2.89 1.24 -19.49
CA ARG A 143 -4.07 1.74 -20.21
C ARG A 143 -5.18 2.15 -19.20
N ASN A 144 -5.82 3.29 -19.48
CA ASN A 144 -6.88 3.90 -18.65
C ASN A 144 -6.46 4.30 -17.24
N THR A 145 -5.21 4.04 -16.84
CA THR A 145 -4.68 4.44 -15.53
C THR A 145 -4.44 5.94 -15.51
N LYS A 146 -5.02 6.63 -14.54
CA LYS A 146 -4.90 8.08 -14.34
C LYS A 146 -4.69 8.38 -12.87
N LEU A 147 -3.97 9.44 -12.57
CA LEU A 147 -3.89 9.97 -11.24
C LEU A 147 -5.23 10.65 -10.90
N VAL A 148 -5.86 10.17 -9.85
CA VAL A 148 -7.10 10.74 -9.32
C VAL A 148 -6.95 11.01 -7.83
N TYR A 149 -7.75 11.94 -7.31
CA TYR A 149 -7.72 12.31 -5.90
C TYR A 149 -8.86 11.64 -5.12
N PRO A 150 -8.67 11.39 -3.80
CA PRO A 150 -9.78 10.96 -2.96
C PRO A 150 -10.95 11.95 -3.02
N ASN A 151 -12.16 11.41 -3.11
CA ASN A 151 -13.39 12.21 -3.00
C ASN A 151 -13.96 12.22 -1.57
N ILE A 152 -13.51 11.28 -0.72
CA ILE A 152 -13.82 11.28 0.71
C ILE A 152 -12.52 11.48 1.48
N LEU A 153 -12.40 12.61 2.16
CA LEU A 153 -11.22 12.97 2.96
C LEU A 153 -11.49 12.72 4.42
N VAL A 154 -10.64 11.88 5.02
CA VAL A 154 -10.81 11.42 6.41
C VAL A 154 -9.72 11.92 7.33
N LYS A 155 -9.98 11.80 8.64
CA LYS A 155 -9.06 12.04 9.76
C LYS A 155 -9.04 10.81 10.66
N ASN A 156 -8.13 10.81 11.64
CA ASN A 156 -8.13 9.83 12.72
C ASN A 156 -9.51 9.67 13.36
N GLY A 157 -9.92 8.42 13.60
CA GLY A 157 -11.19 8.08 14.24
C GLY A 157 -12.39 8.01 13.28
N TYR A 158 -12.21 8.23 11.97
CA TYR A 158 -13.30 8.03 11.00
C TYR A 158 -13.76 6.57 10.97
N ILE A 159 -15.08 6.35 10.88
CA ILE A 159 -15.68 5.00 10.93
C ILE A 159 -16.53 4.79 9.67
N ILE A 160 -16.24 3.71 8.95
CA ILE A 160 -17.12 3.15 7.92
C ILE A 160 -17.99 2.11 8.60
N LYS A 161 -19.29 2.36 8.63
CA LYS A 161 -20.27 1.47 9.28
C LYS A 161 -20.76 0.41 8.31
N GLY A 162 -20.82 -0.83 8.75
CA GLY A 162 -21.47 -1.94 8.06
C GLY A 162 -22.41 -2.68 9.02
N SER A 163 -23.32 -3.48 8.49
CA SER A 163 -24.25 -4.27 9.30
C SER A 163 -23.55 -5.44 10.01
N LYS A 164 -22.45 -5.94 9.44
CA LYS A 164 -21.70 -7.07 9.98
C LYS A 164 -20.55 -6.65 10.87
N LEU A 165 -19.79 -5.64 10.45
CA LEU A 165 -18.65 -5.06 11.17
C LEU A 165 -18.37 -3.63 10.71
N ASN A 166 -17.61 -2.90 11.53
CA ASN A 166 -17.17 -1.54 11.22
C ASN A 166 -15.67 -1.54 10.90
N ILE A 167 -15.26 -0.61 10.03
CA ILE A 167 -13.87 -0.28 9.77
C ILE A 167 -13.56 1.05 10.43
N LYS A 168 -12.47 1.13 11.19
CA LYS A 168 -12.01 2.35 11.84
C LYS A 168 -10.69 2.81 11.23
N ILE A 169 -10.60 4.08 10.87
CA ILE A 169 -9.37 4.71 10.37
C ILE A 169 -8.58 5.24 11.56
N LEU A 170 -7.32 4.82 11.69
CA LEU A 170 -6.40 5.25 12.75
C LEU A 170 -5.21 6.01 12.18
N LYS A 171 -4.67 6.95 12.95
CA LYS A 171 -3.44 7.69 12.67
C LYS A 171 -2.80 8.08 13.99
N PHE A 172 -1.64 7.51 14.31
CA PHE A 172 -0.99 7.66 15.61
C PHE A 172 0.08 8.76 15.64
N SER A 173 0.62 9.14 14.49
CA SER A 173 1.58 10.25 14.37
C SER A 173 1.20 11.20 13.24
N LYS A 174 1.79 12.40 13.24
CA LYS A 174 1.60 13.37 12.16
C LYS A 174 2.21 12.83 10.85
N VAL A 175 3.40 12.25 10.94
CA VAL A 175 4.17 11.67 9.85
C VAL A 175 4.82 10.37 10.33
N SER A 176 4.79 9.32 9.52
CA SER A 176 5.56 8.08 9.68
C SER A 176 6.35 7.82 8.38
N ASP A 177 5.86 6.97 7.47
CA ASP A 177 6.37 6.84 6.10
C ASP A 177 6.05 8.09 5.29
N SER A 178 4.86 8.65 5.51
CA SER A 178 4.38 9.85 4.85
C SER A 178 3.43 10.67 5.72
N PRO A 179 3.14 11.95 5.37
CA PRO A 179 2.13 12.75 6.07
C PRO A 179 0.71 12.20 5.95
N SER A 180 0.41 11.41 4.92
CA SER A 180 -0.93 10.85 4.66
C SER A 180 -1.16 9.45 5.19
N ASP A 181 -0.19 8.84 5.88
CA ASP A 181 -0.38 7.49 6.40
C ASP A 181 -1.59 7.37 7.30
N ILE A 182 -2.40 6.35 7.02
CA ILE A 182 -3.50 5.88 7.86
C ILE A 182 -3.44 4.36 7.99
N ILE A 183 -3.99 3.87 9.08
CA ILE A 183 -4.10 2.45 9.42
C ILE A 183 -5.56 2.07 9.38
N ILE A 184 -5.86 0.91 8.82
CA ILE A 184 -7.22 0.39 8.71
C ILE A 184 -7.41 -0.66 9.78
N TYR A 185 -8.29 -0.39 10.75
CA TYR A 185 -8.57 -1.26 11.88
C TYR A 185 -9.98 -1.83 11.81
N VAL A 186 -10.09 -3.15 11.93
CA VAL A 186 -11.34 -3.89 12.02
C VAL A 186 -11.43 -4.51 13.42
N PRO A 187 -12.06 -3.82 14.40
CA PRO A 187 -12.04 -4.23 15.81
C PRO A 187 -12.61 -5.63 16.06
N LYS A 188 -13.70 -5.98 15.39
CA LYS A 188 -14.38 -7.28 15.53
C LYS A 188 -13.47 -8.46 15.16
N ASP A 189 -12.61 -8.27 14.16
CA ASP A 189 -11.70 -9.30 13.66
C ASP A 189 -10.28 -9.15 14.26
N LYS A 190 -10.06 -8.20 15.19
CA LYS A 190 -8.74 -7.85 15.75
C LYS A 190 -7.66 -7.72 14.68
N PHE A 191 -8.01 -7.13 13.57
CA PHE A 191 -7.24 -7.02 12.36
C PHE A 191 -6.84 -5.57 12.11
N ILE A 192 -5.56 -5.36 11.71
CA ILE A 192 -5.13 -4.10 11.11
C ILE A 192 -4.43 -4.32 9.77
N PHE A 193 -4.65 -3.37 8.86
CA PHE A 193 -3.83 -3.17 7.67
C PHE A 193 -3.04 -1.87 7.85
N VAL A 194 -1.71 -1.96 7.77
CA VAL A 194 -0.84 -0.87 8.23
C VAL A 194 -0.11 -0.12 7.10
N GLY A 195 -0.36 -0.49 5.84
CA GLY A 195 0.33 0.14 4.71
C GLY A 195 1.85 0.04 4.84
N ASN A 196 2.54 1.12 4.49
CA ASN A 196 4.01 1.18 4.56
C ASN A 196 4.57 1.30 5.99
N ILE A 197 3.74 1.39 7.01
CA ILE A 197 4.23 1.41 8.41
C ILE A 197 5.03 0.14 8.71
N ILE A 198 4.64 -1.01 8.14
CA ILE A 198 5.35 -2.27 8.27
C ILE A 198 5.57 -2.86 6.88
N SER A 199 6.79 -3.34 6.64
CA SER A 199 7.18 -4.15 5.49
C SER A 199 7.84 -5.42 5.98
N THR A 200 7.39 -6.58 5.50
CA THR A 200 8.01 -7.88 5.80
C THR A 200 8.59 -8.48 4.53
N ASN A 201 9.58 -9.38 4.65
CA ASN A 201 10.29 -10.01 3.53
C ASN A 201 11.04 -9.05 2.57
N ARG A 202 10.68 -7.78 2.53
CA ARG A 202 11.30 -6.72 1.75
C ARG A 202 11.82 -5.63 2.69
N MET A 203 12.94 -4.97 2.32
CA MET A 203 13.41 -3.80 3.06
C MET A 203 12.44 -2.65 2.91
N ILE A 204 12.23 -1.91 4.00
CA ILE A 204 11.49 -0.65 3.98
C ILE A 204 12.31 0.42 3.26
N ARG A 205 11.64 1.35 2.62
CA ARG A 205 12.25 2.54 2.05
C ARG A 205 11.93 3.75 2.91
N TYR A 206 12.97 4.49 3.28
CA TYR A 206 12.86 5.79 3.91
C TYR A 206 12.81 6.87 2.84
N HIS A 207 11.95 7.85 2.97
CA HIS A 207 11.73 8.93 2.01
C HIS A 207 12.02 10.29 2.65
N HIS A 208 12.26 11.32 1.83
CA HIS A 208 12.52 12.68 2.27
C HIS A 208 11.42 13.29 3.14
N ASP A 209 10.19 12.84 2.99
CA ASP A 209 9.02 13.25 3.77
C ASP A 209 8.64 12.28 4.89
N SER A 210 9.47 11.26 5.15
CA SER A 210 9.32 10.33 6.27
C SER A 210 9.84 10.94 7.59
N ASN A 211 9.36 10.42 8.73
CA ASN A 211 9.82 10.82 10.05
C ASN A 211 10.01 9.61 10.96
N ILE A 212 11.26 9.33 11.35
CA ILE A 212 11.61 8.14 12.15
C ILE A 212 10.92 8.14 13.52
N GLU A 213 10.90 9.29 14.21
CA GLU A 213 10.29 9.37 15.56
C GLU A 213 8.79 9.13 15.52
N GLY A 214 8.12 9.74 14.54
CA GLY A 214 6.70 9.49 14.31
C GLY A 214 6.41 8.05 13.89
N TRP A 215 7.33 7.45 13.14
CA TRP A 215 7.21 6.04 12.72
C TRP A 215 7.36 5.10 13.92
N ILE A 216 8.39 5.27 14.75
CA ILE A 216 8.60 4.49 15.99
C ILE A 216 7.41 4.69 16.94
N LYS A 217 6.88 5.91 17.08
CA LYS A 217 5.68 6.19 17.87
C LYS A 217 4.50 5.35 17.35
N THR A 218 4.26 5.37 16.06
CA THR A 218 3.16 4.61 15.43
C THR A 218 3.31 3.10 15.68
N LEU A 219 4.52 2.55 15.55
CA LEU A 219 4.80 1.13 15.82
C LEU A 219 4.56 0.77 17.30
N LYS A 220 4.92 1.65 18.24
CA LYS A 220 4.64 1.47 19.67
C LYS A 220 3.14 1.49 19.97
N GLU A 221 2.37 2.37 19.33
CA GLU A 221 0.90 2.36 19.48
C GLU A 221 0.29 1.06 18.96
N ILE A 222 0.78 0.56 17.80
CA ILE A 222 0.37 -0.75 17.26
C ILE A 222 0.69 -1.88 18.25
N SER A 223 1.86 -1.87 18.89
CA SER A 223 2.29 -2.90 19.84
C SER A 223 1.39 -2.99 21.10
N ASN A 224 0.70 -1.91 21.44
CA ASN A 224 -0.23 -1.84 22.57
C ASN A 224 -1.66 -2.30 22.20
N MET A 225 -1.92 -2.60 20.93
CA MET A 225 -3.25 -3.05 20.50
C MET A 225 -3.41 -4.56 20.68
N ASN A 226 -4.60 -4.99 21.07
CA ASN A 226 -4.97 -6.41 21.11
C ASN A 226 -5.36 -6.87 19.70
N LEU A 227 -4.41 -7.47 18.98
CA LEU A 227 -4.52 -7.86 17.57
C LEU A 227 -4.27 -9.36 17.38
N ASP A 228 -4.98 -9.95 16.41
CA ASP A 228 -4.72 -11.31 15.95
C ASP A 228 -3.97 -11.28 14.60
N TYR A 229 -4.10 -10.19 13.81
CA TYR A 229 -3.47 -10.04 12.51
C TYR A 229 -2.98 -8.61 12.26
N ILE A 230 -1.72 -8.49 11.82
CA ILE A 230 -1.14 -7.26 11.28
C ILE A 230 -0.78 -7.52 9.81
N VAL A 231 -1.51 -6.93 8.87
CA VAL A 231 -1.21 -7.04 7.44
C VAL A 231 -0.36 -5.86 7.01
N PRO A 232 0.89 -6.11 6.58
CA PRO A 232 1.79 -5.07 6.09
C PRO A 232 1.38 -4.59 4.69
N GLY A 233 1.90 -3.44 4.27
CA GLY A 233 1.72 -2.97 2.90
C GLY A 233 2.49 -3.78 1.86
N HIS A 234 3.61 -4.39 2.28
CA HIS A 234 4.44 -5.28 1.48
C HIS A 234 4.90 -6.48 2.32
N GLY A 235 4.95 -7.65 1.69
CA GLY A 235 5.37 -8.89 2.33
C GLY A 235 4.22 -9.79 2.75
N LYS A 236 4.54 -10.98 3.23
CA LYS A 236 3.56 -12.06 3.50
C LYS A 236 3.47 -12.50 4.96
N ASP A 237 4.27 -11.90 5.83
CA ASP A 237 4.21 -12.20 7.27
C ASP A 237 3.16 -11.29 7.94
N PHE A 238 2.09 -11.89 8.43
CA PHE A 238 0.96 -11.23 9.09
C PHE A 238 1.02 -11.36 10.61
N SER A 239 2.18 -11.74 11.15
CA SER A 239 2.35 -11.93 12.59
C SER A 239 2.15 -10.63 13.37
N THR A 240 1.62 -10.77 14.59
CA THR A 240 1.42 -9.64 15.50
C THR A 240 2.72 -9.04 16.02
N ASN A 241 3.85 -9.70 15.76
CA ASN A 241 5.20 -9.26 16.15
C ASN A 241 5.99 -8.56 15.02
N SER A 242 5.41 -8.42 13.83
CA SER A 242 6.09 -7.84 12.65
C SER A 242 6.59 -6.39 12.88
N TYR A 243 6.01 -5.65 13.84
CA TYR A 243 6.49 -4.32 14.23
C TYR A 243 7.86 -4.32 14.93
N ILE A 244 8.27 -5.44 15.57
CA ILE A 244 9.52 -5.53 16.35
C ILE A 244 10.72 -5.28 15.45
N ASP A 245 10.77 -5.94 14.30
CA ASP A 245 11.85 -5.77 13.33
C ASP A 245 11.93 -4.35 12.79
N MET A 246 10.78 -3.71 12.60
CA MET A 246 10.73 -2.32 12.15
C MET A 246 11.28 -1.36 13.20
N ILE A 247 10.93 -1.56 14.49
CA ILE A 247 11.48 -0.77 15.60
C ILE A 247 13.00 -0.96 15.68
N LYS A 248 13.50 -2.19 15.57
CA LYS A 248 14.95 -2.47 15.56
C LYS A 248 15.63 -1.73 14.41
N TYR A 249 15.07 -1.83 13.20
CA TYR A 249 15.61 -1.18 12.02
C TYR A 249 15.71 0.34 12.20
N PHE A 250 14.65 1.00 12.63
CA PHE A 250 14.66 2.45 12.82
C PHE A 250 15.53 2.91 13.98
N ASN A 251 15.66 2.12 15.06
CA ASN A 251 16.62 2.44 16.12
C ASN A 251 18.08 2.36 15.62
N LYS A 252 18.40 1.47 14.68
CA LYS A 252 19.72 1.48 14.02
C LYS A 252 19.86 2.67 13.08
N LEU A 253 18.84 2.95 12.26
CA LEU A 253 18.91 4.09 11.34
C LEU A 253 19.07 5.44 12.08
N LYS A 254 18.50 5.59 13.28
CA LYS A 254 18.70 6.77 14.13
C LYS A 254 20.16 6.99 14.53
N GLN A 255 21.03 6.00 14.49
CA GLN A 255 22.44 6.18 14.78
C GLN A 255 23.12 7.13 13.79
N VAL A 256 22.58 7.23 12.57
CA VAL A 256 23.04 8.22 11.56
C VAL A 256 23.02 9.63 12.14
N LYS A 257 21.97 10.01 12.90
CA LYS A 257 21.88 11.34 13.53
C LYS A 257 23.03 11.57 14.52
N ASN A 258 23.35 10.61 15.37
CA ASN A 258 24.44 10.75 16.33
C ASN A 258 25.80 10.87 15.61
N LEU A 259 26.00 10.16 14.50
CA LEU A 259 27.23 10.26 13.70
C LEU A 259 27.32 11.64 13.02
N TYR A 260 26.22 12.10 12.43
CA TYR A 260 26.12 13.44 11.84
C TYR A 260 26.43 14.55 12.86
N GLU A 261 25.83 14.50 14.06
CA GLU A 261 26.09 15.47 15.15
C GLU A 261 27.54 15.44 15.71
N ASN A 262 28.32 14.42 15.34
CA ASN A 262 29.77 14.29 15.64
C ASN A 262 30.65 14.48 14.39
N ASP A 263 30.15 15.21 13.40
CA ASP A 263 30.88 15.59 12.17
C ASP A 263 31.40 14.40 11.35
N VAL A 264 30.72 13.24 11.41
CA VAL A 264 31.05 12.07 10.57
C VAL A 264 30.44 12.26 9.19
N GLU A 265 31.28 12.30 8.17
CA GLU A 265 30.87 12.41 6.78
C GLU A 265 30.03 11.20 6.33
N MET A 266 29.10 11.42 5.40
CA MET A 266 28.15 10.40 4.95
C MET A 266 28.84 9.11 4.43
N GLU A 267 29.97 9.24 3.74
CA GLU A 267 30.76 8.13 3.20
C GLU A 267 31.45 7.28 4.27
N ASP A 268 31.68 7.84 5.46
CA ASP A 268 32.31 7.16 6.60
C ASP A 268 31.31 6.50 7.54
N ILE A 269 29.99 6.67 7.30
CA ILE A 269 28.96 6.05 8.11
C ILE A 269 28.93 4.53 7.89
N ASN A 270 29.28 3.81 8.95
CA ASN A 270 29.28 2.34 8.98
C ASN A 270 28.39 1.81 10.12
N ILE A 271 27.15 1.44 9.78
CA ILE A 271 26.18 0.86 10.72
C ILE A 271 25.85 -0.56 10.26
N ASP A 272 26.00 -1.54 11.16
CA ASP A 272 25.67 -2.93 10.84
C ASP A 272 24.14 -3.17 10.81
N PHE A 273 23.63 -3.48 9.62
CA PHE A 273 22.27 -3.91 9.37
C PHE A 273 22.16 -5.39 8.97
N SER A 274 23.21 -6.21 9.18
CA SER A 274 23.33 -7.59 8.71
C SER A 274 22.18 -8.51 9.15
N GLU A 275 21.51 -8.20 10.25
CA GLU A 275 20.31 -8.93 10.71
C GLU A 275 19.15 -8.89 9.70
N PHE A 276 19.12 -7.88 8.81
CA PHE A 276 18.09 -7.72 7.77
C PHE A 276 18.52 -8.26 6.38
N LYS A 277 19.70 -8.87 6.26
CA LYS A 277 20.33 -9.30 4.98
C LYS A 277 19.46 -10.25 4.13
N ASN A 278 18.53 -10.97 4.77
CA ASN A 278 17.63 -11.91 4.09
C ASN A 278 16.39 -11.22 3.48
N ARG A 279 16.20 -9.92 3.72
CA ARG A 279 15.13 -9.16 3.09
C ARG A 279 15.51 -8.77 1.65
N THR A 280 14.57 -8.86 0.72
CA THR A 280 14.81 -8.40 -0.66
C THR A 280 15.20 -6.92 -0.67
N HIS A 281 16.06 -6.51 -1.58
CA HIS A 281 16.60 -5.14 -1.72
C HIS A 281 17.45 -4.64 -0.53
N TYR A 282 17.97 -5.56 0.29
CA TYR A 282 18.78 -5.21 1.47
C TYR A 282 19.91 -4.23 1.13
N LYS A 283 20.81 -4.62 0.21
CA LYS A 283 22.00 -3.80 -0.13
C LYS A 283 21.64 -2.41 -0.63
N ASP A 284 20.70 -2.33 -1.55
CA ASP A 284 20.35 -1.07 -2.21
C ASP A 284 19.61 -0.12 -1.27
N LEU A 285 18.66 -0.67 -0.47
CA LEU A 285 17.80 0.18 0.37
C LEU A 285 18.44 0.58 1.69
N VAL A 286 19.35 -0.22 2.26
CA VAL A 286 20.06 0.19 3.48
C VAL A 286 20.90 1.45 3.21
N ASN A 287 21.77 1.43 2.21
CA ASN A 287 22.60 2.59 1.86
C ASN A 287 21.74 3.81 1.48
N ARG A 288 20.69 3.57 0.69
CA ARG A 288 19.79 4.64 0.28
C ARG A 288 19.06 5.27 1.46
N ASN A 289 18.63 4.49 2.45
CA ASN A 289 17.95 5.00 3.63
C ASN A 289 18.89 5.78 4.55
N ILE A 290 20.16 5.35 4.67
CA ILE A 290 21.20 6.10 5.38
C ILE A 290 21.38 7.48 4.73
N ASN A 291 21.62 7.50 3.41
CA ASN A 291 21.82 8.74 2.66
C ASN A 291 20.60 9.67 2.74
N GLU A 292 19.39 9.12 2.59
CA GLU A 292 18.17 9.93 2.67
C GLU A 292 17.97 10.56 4.04
N TYR A 293 18.28 9.81 5.12
CA TYR A 293 18.16 10.34 6.46
C TYR A 293 19.25 11.35 6.78
N TYR A 294 20.49 11.14 6.33
CA TYR A 294 21.61 12.09 6.46
C TYR A 294 21.26 13.40 5.77
N ASN A 295 20.87 13.38 4.50
CA ASN A 295 20.46 14.57 3.76
C ASN A 295 19.28 15.30 4.42
N GLN A 296 18.35 14.57 5.04
CA GLN A 296 17.24 15.17 5.77
C GLN A 296 17.72 15.95 6.99
N LEU A 297 18.79 15.51 7.66
CA LEU A 297 19.40 16.23 8.80
C LEU A 297 20.07 17.51 8.32
N GLU A 298 20.84 17.49 7.22
CA GLU A 298 21.44 18.68 6.62
C GLU A 298 20.42 19.78 6.27
N TRP A 299 19.24 19.40 5.80
CA TRP A 299 18.20 20.37 5.41
C TRP A 299 17.39 20.93 6.58
N GLN A 300 17.58 20.41 7.79
CA GLN A 300 16.94 20.90 9.01
C GLN A 300 17.78 21.94 9.78
N GLU A 301 19.04 22.14 9.39
CA GLU A 301 19.91 23.21 9.84
C GLU A 301 19.68 24.51 9.03
#